data_60e44d49bf2065a31e3cfb7300b4b5bb
#
_entry.id   60e44d49bf2065a31e3cfb7300b4b5bb
#
_cell.length_a   1.000
_cell.length_b   1.000
_cell.length_c   1.000
_cell.angle_alpha   90.00
_cell.angle_beta   90.00
_cell.angle_gamma   90.00
#
_symmetry.space_group_name_H-M   'P 1'
#
loop_
_entity.id
_entity.type
_entity.pdbx_description
1 polymer ?
#
loop_
_entity_poly.entity_id
_entity_poly.type
_entity_poly.pdbx_seq_one_letter_code
_entity_poly.pdbx_strand_id
1 'polypeptide(L)'
;MHATNKGLDISMRHRFLISLLLIVICGFSPYGASDLLAQNIESRDTVQGNKYNFSQFGNETWSFIKQPAKWDGNDWLKIGVMGAGSFLLIETADQPARDLALKDKSYLHSVPIEAGRIWGELYSPVVFFVGFAAHSLITNDNSTRKIAYEIGQASLYTGAITYILKTAFGRARPYTNEGKSSFHPFSLNDDNHSFPGGHTATAFVISTVLSRNAGPTWLKILAYLPAAITPFSRIYEDQHWVSSNFFGGALGYFVADWVVDLHEQNESRVHVSSIFPLTISITLN
;
A
#
# COMPACT_ATOMS: atom_id res chain seq x y z
N MET A 1 -5.56 9.14 39.05
CA MET A 1 -5.64 7.73 38.64
C MET A 1 -5.84 7.60 37.12
N HIS A 2 -4.84 7.99 36.31
CA HIS A 2 -4.94 7.96 34.82
C HIS A 2 -3.73 7.33 34.12
N ALA A 3 -2.89 6.57 34.84
CA ALA A 3 -1.60 6.08 34.30
C ALA A 3 -1.62 4.61 33.81
N THR A 4 -2.69 3.84 34.00
CA THR A 4 -2.70 2.40 33.76
C THR A 4 -3.22 1.94 32.38
N ASN A 5 -3.82 2.85 31.58
CA ASN A 5 -4.45 2.43 30.31
C ASN A 5 -3.53 2.49 29.08
N LYS A 6 -2.41 3.24 29.12
CA LYS A 6 -1.50 3.36 27.97
C LYS A 6 -0.61 2.13 27.72
N GLY A 7 -0.24 1.41 28.76
CA GLY A 7 0.64 0.24 28.63
C GLY A 7 -0.04 -1.00 28.06
N LEU A 8 -1.31 -1.23 28.42
CA LEU A 8 -2.10 -2.34 27.87
C LEU A 8 -2.42 -2.17 26.37
N ASP A 9 -2.65 -0.92 25.97
CA ASP A 9 -2.98 -0.57 24.59
C ASP A 9 -1.81 -0.84 23.61
N ILE A 10 -0.60 -0.51 23.99
CA ILE A 10 0.63 -0.76 23.20
C ILE A 10 0.86 -2.27 23.02
N SER A 11 0.69 -3.07 24.07
CA SER A 11 0.87 -4.53 24.03
C SER A 11 -0.16 -5.22 23.12
N MET A 12 -1.44 -4.82 23.19
CA MET A 12 -2.49 -5.35 22.32
C MET A 12 -2.25 -4.99 20.84
N ARG A 13 -1.82 -3.77 20.58
CA ARG A 13 -1.50 -3.30 19.21
C ARG A 13 -0.37 -4.12 18.57
N HIS A 14 0.71 -4.36 19.30
CA HIS A 14 1.80 -5.20 18.81
C HIS A 14 1.38 -6.66 18.58
N ARG A 15 0.60 -7.23 19.49
CA ARG A 15 0.10 -8.61 19.33
C ARG A 15 -0.83 -8.73 18.13
N PHE A 16 -1.72 -7.77 17.91
CA PHE A 16 -2.59 -7.74 16.74
C PHE A 16 -1.80 -7.66 15.44
N LEU A 17 -0.82 -6.77 15.34
CA LEU A 17 0.04 -6.65 14.16
C LEU A 17 0.85 -7.92 13.89
N ILE A 18 1.44 -8.50 14.93
CA ILE A 18 2.21 -9.74 14.79
C ILE A 18 1.30 -10.89 14.35
N SER A 19 0.12 -11.03 14.95
CA SER A 19 -0.84 -12.07 14.56
C SER A 19 -1.33 -11.86 13.14
N LEU A 20 -1.64 -10.63 12.75
CA LEU A 20 -2.08 -10.29 11.41
C LEU A 20 -0.96 -10.56 10.38
N LEU A 21 0.27 -10.16 10.70
CA LEU A 21 1.45 -10.43 9.87
C LEU A 21 1.67 -11.94 9.69
N LEU A 22 1.58 -12.72 10.77
CA LEU A 22 1.72 -14.17 10.70
C LEU A 22 0.62 -14.82 9.85
N ILE A 23 -0.63 -14.39 10.02
CA ILE A 23 -1.76 -14.87 9.19
C ILE A 23 -1.54 -14.53 7.72
N VAL A 24 -1.10 -13.30 7.44
CA VAL A 24 -0.82 -12.85 6.07
C VAL A 24 0.35 -13.65 5.48
N ILE A 25 1.48 -13.76 6.17
CA ILE A 25 2.64 -14.51 5.68
C ILE A 25 2.29 -15.98 5.45
N CYS A 26 1.57 -16.63 6.38
CA CYS A 26 1.12 -18.00 6.20
C CYS A 26 0.10 -18.17 5.07
N GLY A 27 -0.80 -17.19 4.90
CA GLY A 27 -1.79 -17.19 3.82
C GLY A 27 -1.20 -16.93 2.43
N PHE A 28 -0.07 -16.22 2.37
CA PHE A 28 0.68 -15.93 1.14
C PHE A 28 1.89 -16.85 0.93
N SER A 29 2.23 -17.70 1.90
CA SER A 29 3.20 -18.77 1.67
C SER A 29 2.59 -19.73 0.63
N PRO A 30 3.20 -19.88 -0.55
CA PRO A 30 2.67 -20.77 -1.56
C PRO A 30 2.79 -22.21 -1.06
N TYR A 31 1.69 -22.66 -0.40
CA TYR A 31 1.24 -24.01 -0.50
C TYR A 31 1.63 -25.15 0.32
N GLY A 32 0.64 -25.90 0.56
CA GLY A 32 0.57 -27.24 1.03
C GLY A 32 1.59 -28.20 0.36
N ALA A 33 2.08 -29.16 1.16
CA ALA A 33 3.15 -30.12 0.89
C ALA A 33 3.06 -30.95 -0.42
N SER A 34 2.00 -30.80 -1.22
CA SER A 34 1.83 -31.51 -2.50
C SER A 34 2.65 -30.92 -3.65
N ASP A 35 2.96 -29.62 -3.63
CA ASP A 35 3.73 -28.98 -4.70
C ASP A 35 5.24 -29.04 -4.48
N LEU A 36 5.68 -29.31 -3.24
CA LEU A 36 7.11 -29.47 -2.93
C LEU A 36 7.77 -30.68 -3.60
N LEU A 37 6.97 -31.68 -3.98
CA LEU A 37 7.49 -32.85 -4.69
C LEU A 37 7.59 -32.67 -6.20
N ALA A 38 6.79 -31.76 -6.78
CA ALA A 38 6.85 -31.46 -8.21
C ALA A 38 7.96 -30.44 -8.56
N GLN A 39 8.28 -29.53 -7.65
CA GLN A 39 9.31 -28.50 -7.88
C GLN A 39 10.75 -28.98 -7.71
N ASN A 40 10.97 -30.14 -7.08
CA ASN A 40 12.33 -30.67 -6.89
C ASN A 40 13.00 -31.21 -8.17
N ILE A 41 12.34 -31.17 -9.32
CA ILE A 41 12.87 -31.63 -10.61
C ILE A 41 13.14 -30.47 -11.58
N GLU A 42 12.61 -29.27 -11.33
CA GLU A 42 12.88 -28.09 -12.16
C GLU A 42 14.09 -27.30 -11.64
N SER A 43 15.19 -27.53 -12.31
CA SER A 43 16.39 -26.70 -12.48
C SER A 43 16.65 -25.64 -11.40
N ARG A 44 17.68 -25.87 -10.59
CA ARG A 44 18.46 -24.81 -9.94
C ARG A 44 19.00 -23.86 -11.02
N ASP A 45 18.20 -22.90 -11.45
CA ASP A 45 18.67 -21.84 -12.33
C ASP A 45 19.60 -20.89 -11.56
N THR A 46 20.89 -21.03 -11.85
CA THR A 46 21.98 -20.19 -11.36
C THR A 46 21.88 -18.71 -11.83
N VAL A 47 20.85 -18.34 -12.58
CA VAL A 47 20.59 -16.97 -13.06
C VAL A 47 19.67 -16.16 -12.11
N GLN A 48 19.02 -16.80 -11.13
CA GLN A 48 18.05 -16.16 -10.24
C GLN A 48 18.65 -15.31 -9.10
N GLY A 49 19.96 -15.33 -8.89
CA GLY A 49 20.64 -14.69 -7.77
C GLY A 49 20.62 -13.16 -7.73
N ASN A 50 20.14 -12.49 -8.77
CA ASN A 50 20.30 -11.04 -8.93
C ASN A 50 19.00 -10.24 -9.12
N LYS A 51 17.82 -10.84 -8.96
CA LYS A 51 16.55 -10.10 -9.00
C LYS A 51 16.30 -9.38 -7.67
N TYR A 52 15.60 -8.25 -7.74
CA TYR A 52 15.18 -7.45 -6.57
C TYR A 52 16.36 -6.88 -5.77
N ASN A 53 17.33 -6.28 -6.47
CA ASN A 53 18.52 -5.66 -5.90
C ASN A 53 18.51 -4.12 -6.03
N PHE A 54 19.52 -3.46 -5.42
CA PHE A 54 19.64 -2.01 -5.44
C PHE A 54 19.81 -1.41 -6.85
N SER A 55 20.49 -2.10 -7.76
CA SER A 55 20.66 -1.62 -9.14
C SER A 55 19.32 -1.63 -9.88
N GLN A 56 18.54 -2.70 -9.73
CA GLN A 56 17.18 -2.79 -10.26
C GLN A 56 16.31 -1.67 -9.67
N PHE A 57 16.34 -1.47 -8.35
CA PHE A 57 15.61 -0.40 -7.68
C PHE A 57 15.93 0.98 -8.26
N GLY A 58 17.21 1.29 -8.47
CA GLY A 58 17.63 2.57 -9.06
C GLY A 58 17.10 2.78 -10.47
N ASN A 59 17.17 1.75 -11.32
CA ASN A 59 16.67 1.81 -12.70
C ASN A 59 15.16 1.96 -12.77
N GLU A 60 14.44 1.25 -11.92
CA GLU A 60 12.98 1.30 -11.82
C GLU A 60 12.51 2.63 -11.23
N THR A 61 13.23 3.16 -10.23
CA THR A 61 12.96 4.52 -9.69
C THR A 61 13.11 5.57 -10.78
N TRP A 62 14.15 5.46 -11.60
CA TRP A 62 14.34 6.36 -12.74
C TRP A 62 13.24 6.24 -13.78
N SER A 63 12.78 5.02 -14.03
CA SER A 63 11.62 4.75 -14.90
C SER A 63 10.34 5.35 -14.33
N PHE A 64 10.12 5.23 -13.01
CA PHE A 64 8.97 5.80 -12.32
C PHE A 64 8.93 7.34 -12.42
N ILE A 65 10.06 8.01 -12.19
CA ILE A 65 10.15 9.47 -12.30
C ILE A 65 9.80 9.95 -13.71
N LYS A 66 10.09 9.15 -14.73
CA LYS A 66 9.78 9.47 -16.13
C LYS A 66 8.35 9.13 -16.55
N GLN A 67 7.57 8.42 -15.72
CA GLN A 67 6.21 7.99 -16.09
C GLN A 67 5.30 9.14 -16.54
N PRO A 68 5.26 10.30 -15.87
CA PRO A 68 4.38 11.38 -16.33
C PRO A 68 4.63 11.85 -17.77
N ALA A 69 5.86 11.71 -18.26
CA ALA A 69 6.21 12.04 -19.65
C ALA A 69 5.76 10.97 -20.67
N LYS A 70 5.33 9.80 -20.19
CA LYS A 70 4.87 8.68 -21.02
C LYS A 70 3.37 8.43 -20.90
N TRP A 71 2.66 9.20 -20.08
CA TRP A 71 1.23 9.02 -19.84
C TRP A 71 0.42 9.17 -21.11
N ASP A 72 -0.46 8.24 -21.31
CA ASP A 72 -1.47 8.25 -22.39
C ASP A 72 -2.78 8.93 -21.94
N GLY A 73 -3.78 8.90 -22.80
CA GLY A 73 -5.10 9.49 -22.51
C GLY A 73 -5.80 8.84 -21.30
N ASN A 74 -5.58 7.54 -21.07
CA ASN A 74 -6.18 6.83 -19.93
C ASN A 74 -5.51 7.22 -18.62
N ASP A 75 -4.20 7.45 -18.61
CA ASP A 75 -3.47 7.88 -17.41
C ASP A 75 -3.89 9.30 -17.00
N TRP A 76 -3.99 10.20 -17.97
CA TRP A 76 -4.54 11.55 -17.75
C TRP A 76 -5.99 11.50 -17.27
N LEU A 77 -6.80 10.58 -17.79
CA LEU A 77 -8.18 10.38 -17.34
C LEU A 77 -8.23 9.93 -15.86
N LYS A 78 -7.37 8.98 -15.45
CA LYS A 78 -7.27 8.55 -14.04
C LYS A 78 -6.98 9.73 -13.12
N ILE A 79 -5.98 10.56 -13.45
CA ILE A 79 -5.64 11.77 -12.68
C ILE A 79 -6.80 12.76 -12.68
N GLY A 80 -7.44 12.96 -13.82
CA GLY A 80 -8.63 13.83 -13.95
C GLY A 80 -9.78 13.36 -13.05
N VAL A 81 -10.08 12.06 -13.04
CA VAL A 81 -11.11 11.46 -12.18
C VAL A 81 -10.75 11.58 -10.70
N MET A 82 -9.49 11.37 -10.33
CA MET A 82 -9.02 11.56 -8.95
C MET A 82 -9.21 13.03 -8.49
N GLY A 83 -8.81 13.97 -9.33
CA GLY A 83 -8.96 15.42 -9.03
C GLY A 83 -10.42 15.86 -8.96
N ALA A 84 -11.20 15.57 -10.00
CA ALA A 84 -12.61 15.93 -10.08
C ALA A 84 -13.44 15.23 -8.99
N GLY A 85 -13.18 13.94 -8.73
CA GLY A 85 -13.83 13.19 -7.65
C GLY A 85 -13.50 13.77 -6.28
N SER A 86 -12.24 14.14 -6.03
CA SER A 86 -11.87 14.81 -4.78
C SER A 86 -12.55 16.16 -4.63
N PHE A 87 -12.62 16.97 -5.69
CA PHE A 87 -13.32 18.23 -5.66
C PHE A 87 -14.82 18.06 -5.37
N LEU A 88 -15.46 17.11 -6.04
CA LEU A 88 -16.88 16.79 -5.78
C LEU A 88 -17.09 16.38 -4.31
N LEU A 89 -16.21 15.56 -3.75
CA LEU A 89 -16.30 15.10 -2.35
C LEU A 89 -16.03 16.24 -1.36
N ILE A 90 -15.16 17.20 -1.68
CA ILE A 90 -14.99 18.42 -0.87
C ILE A 90 -16.33 19.12 -0.73
N GLU A 91 -17.05 19.29 -1.84
CA GLU A 91 -18.31 20.05 -1.83
C GLU A 91 -19.47 19.27 -1.20
N THR A 92 -19.54 17.95 -1.38
CA THR A 92 -20.73 17.17 -1.04
C THR A 92 -20.60 16.30 0.21
N ALA A 93 -19.42 15.75 0.51
CA ALA A 93 -19.26 14.68 1.49
C ALA A 93 -18.40 15.06 2.71
N ASP A 94 -17.43 15.94 2.57
CA ASP A 94 -16.46 16.20 3.64
C ASP A 94 -17.11 16.69 4.93
N GLN A 95 -17.91 17.73 4.87
CA GLN A 95 -18.56 18.27 6.07
C GLN A 95 -19.65 17.34 6.63
N PRO A 96 -20.57 16.81 5.81
CA PRO A 96 -21.59 15.88 6.32
C PRO A 96 -21.01 14.62 6.98
N ALA A 97 -19.94 14.04 6.40
CA ALA A 97 -19.31 12.86 6.99
C ALA A 97 -18.60 13.18 8.32
N ARG A 98 -17.95 14.34 8.41
CA ARG A 98 -17.36 14.82 9.66
C ARG A 98 -18.42 15.03 10.73
N ASP A 99 -19.50 15.74 10.39
CA ASP A 99 -20.59 16.01 11.34
C ASP A 99 -21.23 14.72 11.85
N LEU A 100 -21.37 13.71 10.99
CA LEU A 100 -21.85 12.39 11.38
C LEU A 100 -20.86 11.69 12.32
N ALA A 101 -19.57 11.70 12.00
CA ALA A 101 -18.53 11.08 12.82
C ALA A 101 -18.35 11.74 14.19
N LEU A 102 -18.65 13.04 14.31
CA LEU A 102 -18.58 13.76 15.59
C LEU A 102 -19.79 13.52 16.51
N LYS A 103 -20.93 13.08 15.97
CA LYS A 103 -22.16 12.83 16.79
C LYS A 103 -21.98 11.70 17.77
N ASP A 104 -21.27 10.67 17.41
CA ASP A 104 -21.05 9.50 18.26
C ASP A 104 -19.59 9.05 18.18
N LYS A 105 -18.88 9.15 19.29
CA LYS A 105 -17.47 8.73 19.44
C LYS A 105 -17.32 7.43 20.24
N SER A 106 -18.42 6.71 20.50
CA SER A 106 -18.40 5.49 21.32
C SER A 106 -17.53 4.38 20.75
N TYR A 107 -17.36 4.35 19.42
CA TYR A 107 -16.55 3.35 18.72
C TYR A 107 -15.10 3.77 18.48
N LEU A 108 -14.62 4.89 19.03
CA LEU A 108 -13.30 5.47 18.75
C LEU A 108 -12.14 4.49 18.98
N HIS A 109 -12.28 3.60 19.97
CA HIS A 109 -11.27 2.57 20.28
C HIS A 109 -11.78 1.16 19.98
N SER A 110 -12.79 1.03 19.13
CA SER A 110 -13.28 -0.29 18.73
C SER A 110 -12.25 -1.01 17.85
N VAL A 111 -12.28 -2.34 17.86
CA VAL A 111 -11.36 -3.17 17.08
C VAL A 111 -11.33 -2.80 15.60
N PRO A 112 -12.46 -2.59 14.90
CA PRO A 112 -12.42 -2.20 13.48
C PRO A 112 -11.71 -0.87 13.24
N ILE A 113 -12.00 0.16 14.06
CA ILE A 113 -11.41 1.49 13.92
C ILE A 113 -9.90 1.43 14.15
N GLU A 114 -9.45 0.74 15.21
CA GLU A 114 -8.04 0.56 15.50
C GLU A 114 -7.34 -0.28 14.43
N ALA A 115 -7.97 -1.32 13.91
CA ALA A 115 -7.42 -2.14 12.83
C ALA A 115 -7.20 -1.31 11.55
N GLY A 116 -8.20 -0.50 11.16
CA GLY A 116 -8.05 0.40 10.01
C GLY A 116 -6.95 1.44 10.21
N ARG A 117 -6.85 2.01 11.43
CA ARG A 117 -5.79 2.95 11.76
C ARG A 117 -4.41 2.30 11.64
N ILE A 118 -4.22 1.16 12.29
CA ILE A 118 -2.96 0.43 12.33
C ILE A 118 -2.51 0.03 10.92
N TRP A 119 -3.43 -0.45 10.07
CA TRP A 119 -3.11 -0.87 8.71
C TRP A 119 -2.53 0.26 7.86
N GLY A 120 -2.99 1.50 8.08
CA GLY A 120 -2.54 2.69 7.36
C GLY A 120 -1.34 3.42 8.00
N GLU A 121 -0.81 2.98 9.15
CA GLU A 121 0.32 3.63 9.80
C GLU A 121 1.62 3.49 8.98
N LEU A 122 2.51 4.48 9.10
CA LEU A 122 3.79 4.49 8.35
C LEU A 122 4.71 3.30 8.70
N TYR A 123 4.57 2.72 9.88
CA TYR A 123 5.35 1.54 10.26
C TYR A 123 4.81 0.24 9.65
N SER A 124 3.55 0.20 9.21
CA SER A 124 2.93 -1.02 8.69
C SER A 124 3.63 -1.56 7.45
N PRO A 125 3.94 -0.77 6.41
CA PRO A 125 4.71 -1.29 5.28
C PRO A 125 6.12 -1.76 5.70
N VAL A 126 6.73 -1.15 6.71
CA VAL A 126 8.04 -1.60 7.22
C VAL A 126 7.91 -2.98 7.87
N VAL A 127 6.87 -3.20 8.68
CA VAL A 127 6.60 -4.50 9.30
C VAL A 127 6.35 -5.58 8.25
N PHE A 128 5.54 -5.30 7.24
CA PHE A 128 5.31 -6.24 6.14
C PHE A 128 6.57 -6.50 5.31
N PHE A 129 7.31 -5.46 4.95
CA PHE A 129 8.58 -5.57 4.25
C PHE A 129 9.56 -6.48 5.00
N VAL A 130 9.80 -6.19 6.29
CA VAL A 130 10.73 -6.97 7.12
C VAL A 130 10.23 -8.41 7.28
N GLY A 131 8.93 -8.62 7.49
CA GLY A 131 8.35 -9.95 7.65
C GLY A 131 8.52 -10.82 6.40
N PHE A 132 8.17 -10.30 5.22
CA PHE A 132 8.33 -11.03 3.96
C PHE A 132 9.81 -11.20 3.56
N ALA A 133 10.66 -10.19 3.80
CA ALA A 133 12.09 -10.29 3.56
C ALA A 133 12.75 -11.36 4.45
N ALA A 134 12.43 -11.38 5.74
CA ALA A 134 12.93 -12.39 6.67
C ALA A 134 12.47 -13.80 6.28
N HIS A 135 11.18 -13.97 5.94
CA HIS A 135 10.67 -15.24 5.44
C HIS A 135 11.43 -15.69 4.19
N SER A 136 11.61 -14.82 3.22
CA SER A 136 12.37 -15.12 2.00
C SER A 136 13.81 -15.55 2.27
N LEU A 137 14.48 -14.90 3.23
CA LEU A 137 15.86 -15.24 3.59
C LEU A 137 15.96 -16.60 4.30
N ILE A 138 14.95 -16.98 5.08
CA ILE A 138 14.91 -18.24 5.81
C ILE A 138 14.57 -19.42 4.88
N THR A 139 13.61 -19.20 3.97
CA THR A 139 13.04 -20.26 3.12
C THR A 139 13.60 -20.31 1.71
N ASN A 140 14.42 -19.29 1.31
CA ASN A 140 14.84 -19.05 -0.09
C ASN A 140 13.66 -18.89 -1.07
N ASP A 141 12.53 -18.38 -0.59
CA ASP A 141 11.34 -18.19 -1.40
C ASP A 141 11.40 -16.84 -2.16
N ASN A 142 11.45 -16.92 -3.49
CA ASN A 142 11.51 -15.76 -4.36
C ASN A 142 10.17 -15.00 -4.42
N SER A 143 9.05 -15.66 -4.20
CA SER A 143 7.72 -15.03 -4.21
C SER A 143 7.59 -14.04 -3.05
N THR A 144 8.01 -14.45 -1.86
CA THR A 144 7.99 -13.55 -0.69
C THR A 144 9.07 -12.46 -0.78
N ARG A 145 10.20 -12.71 -1.46
CA ARG A 145 11.19 -11.66 -1.79
C ARG A 145 10.59 -10.59 -2.69
N LYS A 146 9.86 -11.00 -3.74
CA LYS A 146 9.13 -10.10 -4.63
C LYS A 146 8.14 -9.24 -3.86
N ILE A 147 7.28 -9.85 -3.03
CA ILE A 147 6.29 -9.14 -2.21
C ILE A 147 6.96 -8.10 -1.31
N ALA A 148 8.05 -8.47 -0.62
CA ALA A 148 8.80 -7.53 0.22
C ALA A 148 9.30 -6.33 -0.60
N TYR A 149 9.93 -6.59 -1.73
CA TYR A 149 10.47 -5.56 -2.60
C TYR A 149 9.37 -4.63 -3.12
N GLU A 150 8.25 -5.17 -3.60
CA GLU A 150 7.09 -4.41 -4.10
C GLU A 150 6.47 -3.52 -3.01
N ILE A 151 6.28 -4.05 -1.79
CA ILE A 151 5.77 -3.26 -0.66
C ILE A 151 6.74 -2.12 -0.34
N GLY A 152 8.04 -2.40 -0.25
CA GLY A 152 9.05 -1.39 0.03
C GLY A 152 9.07 -0.29 -1.03
N GLN A 153 9.14 -0.68 -2.30
CA GLN A 153 9.22 0.23 -3.44
C GLN A 153 7.96 1.09 -3.59
N ALA A 154 6.78 0.47 -3.61
CA ALA A 154 5.51 1.18 -3.75
C ALA A 154 5.26 2.13 -2.58
N SER A 155 5.65 1.74 -1.35
CA SER A 155 5.52 2.59 -0.17
C SER A 155 6.43 3.81 -0.23
N LEU A 156 7.67 3.65 -0.68
CA LEU A 156 8.61 4.77 -0.86
C LEU A 156 8.10 5.77 -1.91
N TYR A 157 7.63 5.27 -3.04
CA TYR A 157 7.11 6.13 -4.11
C TYR A 157 5.83 6.86 -3.69
N THR A 158 4.88 6.14 -3.12
CA THR A 158 3.63 6.71 -2.61
C THR A 158 3.89 7.70 -1.49
N GLY A 159 4.81 7.38 -0.57
CA GLY A 159 5.21 8.26 0.53
C GLY A 159 5.83 9.56 0.03
N ALA A 160 6.74 9.49 -0.94
CA ALA A 160 7.36 10.67 -1.54
C ALA A 160 6.34 11.58 -2.23
N ILE A 161 5.46 11.02 -3.08
CA ILE A 161 4.40 11.78 -3.75
C ILE A 161 3.44 12.39 -2.72
N THR A 162 3.01 11.60 -1.73
CA THR A 162 2.12 12.06 -0.67
C THR A 162 2.71 13.23 0.09
N TYR A 163 3.99 13.17 0.46
CA TYR A 163 4.67 14.25 1.17
C TYR A 163 4.77 15.52 0.34
N ILE A 164 5.15 15.40 -0.94
CA ILE A 164 5.21 16.53 -1.88
C ILE A 164 3.83 17.19 -2.01
N LEU A 165 2.78 16.41 -2.23
CA LEU A 165 1.43 16.93 -2.39
C LEU A 165 0.88 17.53 -1.09
N LYS A 166 1.15 16.93 0.08
CA LYS A 166 0.79 17.50 1.39
C LYS A 166 1.38 18.88 1.57
N THR A 167 2.66 19.02 1.33
CA THR A 167 3.35 20.32 1.42
C THR A 167 2.82 21.31 0.37
N ALA A 168 2.65 20.86 -0.87
CA ALA A 168 2.20 21.74 -1.96
C ALA A 168 0.79 22.28 -1.74
N PHE A 169 -0.14 21.46 -1.29
CA PHE A 169 -1.53 21.89 -1.04
C PHE A 169 -1.72 22.51 0.35
N GLY A 170 -1.07 21.97 1.38
CA GLY A 170 -1.19 22.50 2.73
C GLY A 170 -2.62 22.49 3.27
N ARG A 171 -3.40 21.43 3.02
CA ARG A 171 -4.82 21.42 3.42
C ARG A 171 -4.97 21.18 4.92
N ALA A 172 -5.74 22.03 5.60
CA ALA A 172 -6.02 21.92 7.01
C ALA A 172 -6.75 20.61 7.35
N ARG A 173 -6.36 19.99 8.48
CA ARG A 173 -7.05 18.79 9.01
C ARG A 173 -8.41 19.16 9.61
N PRO A 174 -9.40 18.23 9.60
CA PRO A 174 -10.72 18.51 10.16
C PRO A 174 -10.69 19.01 11.61
N TYR A 175 -9.85 18.44 12.47
CA TYR A 175 -9.76 18.81 13.90
C TYR A 175 -9.29 20.25 14.16
N THR A 176 -8.67 20.92 13.19
CA THR A 176 -8.29 22.34 13.33
C THR A 176 -9.47 23.29 13.32
N ASN A 177 -10.64 22.83 12.85
CA ASN A 177 -11.87 23.61 12.68
C ASN A 177 -11.77 24.81 11.72
N GLU A 178 -10.78 24.85 10.85
CA GLU A 178 -10.63 25.89 9.85
C GLU A 178 -11.58 25.73 8.65
N GLY A 179 -12.22 24.56 8.54
CA GLY A 179 -13.18 24.24 7.47
C GLY A 179 -12.57 23.39 6.34
N LYS A 180 -13.47 22.79 5.55
CA LYS A 180 -13.14 21.81 4.50
C LYS A 180 -12.31 22.38 3.34
N SER A 181 -12.34 23.69 3.14
CA SER A 181 -11.69 24.40 2.03
C SER A 181 -10.53 25.28 2.49
N SER A 182 -9.98 25.08 3.70
CA SER A 182 -8.79 25.79 4.17
C SER A 182 -7.53 25.13 3.62
N PHE A 183 -6.74 25.93 2.90
CA PHE A 183 -5.48 25.51 2.28
C PHE A 183 -4.37 26.50 2.62
N HIS A 184 -3.22 26.00 3.04
CA HIS A 184 -2.00 26.75 3.37
C HIS A 184 -0.84 26.21 2.51
N PRO A 185 -0.76 26.56 1.21
CA PRO A 185 0.23 26.02 0.29
C PRO A 185 1.65 26.20 0.82
N PHE A 186 2.47 25.15 0.62
CA PHE A 186 3.85 25.07 1.09
C PHE A 186 4.04 25.07 2.61
N SER A 187 2.98 24.78 3.37
CA SER A 187 3.09 24.60 4.82
C SER A 187 3.86 23.33 5.19
N LEU A 188 4.71 23.45 6.20
CA LEU A 188 5.40 22.30 6.81
C LEU A 188 4.74 21.88 8.13
N ASN A 189 3.66 22.56 8.55
CA ASN A 189 2.89 22.20 9.74
C ASN A 189 2.03 20.96 9.45
N ASP A 190 2.11 19.93 10.31
CA ASP A 190 1.34 18.70 10.17
C ASP A 190 -0.18 18.93 10.24
N ASP A 191 -0.65 19.96 10.94
CA ASP A 191 -2.04 20.37 10.97
C ASP A 191 -2.61 20.70 9.57
N ASN A 192 -1.73 21.09 8.65
CA ASN A 192 -2.06 21.41 7.26
C ASN A 192 -1.78 20.23 6.29
N HIS A 193 -1.49 19.05 6.80
CA HIS A 193 -1.16 17.90 5.98
C HIS A 193 -2.32 16.89 5.86
N SER A 194 -3.56 17.40 5.66
CA SER A 194 -4.73 16.53 5.46
C SER A 194 -4.77 15.88 4.08
N PHE A 195 -4.34 16.57 3.01
CA PHE A 195 -4.49 16.12 1.63
C PHE A 195 -3.13 15.89 0.95
N PRO A 196 -2.93 14.74 0.31
CA PRO A 196 -3.79 13.54 0.32
C PRO A 196 -3.72 12.76 1.65
N GLY A 197 -4.68 11.84 1.85
CA GLY A 197 -4.77 10.98 3.04
C GLY A 197 -3.67 9.93 3.07
N GLY A 198 -2.58 10.19 3.81
CA GLY A 198 -1.40 9.33 3.83
C GLY A 198 -1.67 7.92 4.38
N HIS A 199 -2.42 7.80 5.47
CA HIS A 199 -2.79 6.49 6.04
C HIS A 199 -3.56 5.64 5.03
N THR A 200 -4.53 6.24 4.32
CA THR A 200 -5.29 5.52 3.30
C THR A 200 -4.42 5.14 2.11
N ALA A 201 -3.50 6.02 1.69
CA ALA A 201 -2.55 5.71 0.64
C ALA A 201 -1.67 4.50 1.02
N THR A 202 -1.09 4.51 2.22
CA THR A 202 -0.29 3.39 2.76
C THR A 202 -1.10 2.09 2.83
N ALA A 203 -2.33 2.16 3.32
CA ALA A 203 -3.22 1.00 3.42
C ALA A 203 -3.50 0.37 2.04
N PHE A 204 -3.78 1.21 1.04
CA PHE A 204 -4.02 0.73 -0.32
C PHE A 204 -2.76 0.18 -0.99
N VAL A 205 -1.56 0.72 -0.71
CA VAL A 205 -0.30 0.14 -1.18
C VAL A 205 -0.16 -1.30 -0.70
N ILE A 206 -0.23 -1.52 0.60
CA ILE A 206 -0.08 -2.87 1.19
C ILE A 206 -1.12 -3.81 0.60
N SER A 207 -2.39 -3.40 0.62
CA SER A 207 -3.51 -4.24 0.16
C SER A 207 -3.44 -4.55 -1.33
N THR A 208 -2.99 -3.61 -2.16
CA THR A 208 -2.84 -3.85 -3.61
C THR A 208 -1.72 -4.85 -3.89
N VAL A 209 -0.55 -4.66 -3.28
CA VAL A 209 0.55 -5.62 -3.46
C VAL A 209 0.15 -7.01 -2.99
N LEU A 210 -0.46 -7.13 -1.81
CA LEU A 210 -0.94 -8.41 -1.29
C LEU A 210 -2.01 -9.02 -2.21
N SER A 211 -3.00 -8.25 -2.64
CA SER A 211 -4.06 -8.72 -3.53
C SER A 211 -3.51 -9.24 -4.86
N ARG A 212 -2.61 -8.50 -5.49
CA ARG A 212 -2.01 -8.85 -6.79
C ARG A 212 -1.16 -10.13 -6.70
N ASN A 213 -0.48 -10.35 -5.58
CA ASN A 213 0.33 -11.54 -5.35
C ASN A 213 -0.46 -12.73 -4.75
N ALA A 214 -1.73 -12.55 -4.40
CA ALA A 214 -2.57 -13.62 -3.88
C ALA A 214 -3.03 -14.57 -5.00
N GLY A 215 -2.99 -15.89 -4.76
CA GLY A 215 -3.51 -16.89 -5.68
C GLY A 215 -5.06 -16.90 -5.73
N PRO A 216 -5.76 -17.25 -4.64
CA PRO A 216 -7.19 -17.40 -4.62
C PRO A 216 -7.95 -16.06 -4.69
N THR A 217 -9.03 -15.99 -5.47
CA THR A 217 -9.84 -14.76 -5.63
C THR A 217 -10.39 -14.22 -4.31
N TRP A 218 -10.82 -15.11 -3.39
CA TRP A 218 -11.32 -14.67 -2.10
C TRP A 218 -10.24 -13.95 -1.26
N LEU A 219 -8.98 -14.38 -1.37
CA LEU A 219 -7.86 -13.76 -0.66
C LEU A 219 -7.51 -12.40 -1.28
N LYS A 220 -7.62 -12.25 -2.61
CA LYS A 220 -7.48 -10.97 -3.30
C LYS A 220 -8.48 -9.94 -2.77
N ILE A 221 -9.74 -10.34 -2.59
CA ILE A 221 -10.79 -9.48 -2.04
C ILE A 221 -10.52 -9.18 -0.56
N LEU A 222 -10.18 -10.19 0.22
CA LEU A 222 -9.95 -10.04 1.67
C LEU A 222 -8.77 -9.12 1.97
N ALA A 223 -7.75 -9.08 1.11
CA ALA A 223 -6.60 -8.19 1.25
C ALA A 223 -7.01 -6.70 1.26
N TYR A 224 -8.11 -6.32 0.61
CA TYR A 224 -8.60 -4.95 0.61
C TYR A 224 -9.48 -4.58 1.81
N LEU A 225 -9.94 -5.55 2.61
CA LEU A 225 -10.83 -5.26 3.74
C LEU A 225 -10.22 -4.25 4.74
N PRO A 226 -8.95 -4.40 5.20
CA PRO A 226 -8.35 -3.41 6.08
C PRO A 226 -8.20 -2.03 5.42
N ALA A 227 -7.82 -1.98 4.14
CA ALA A 227 -7.69 -0.72 3.40
C ALA A 227 -9.05 -0.01 3.24
N ALA A 228 -10.14 -0.75 3.09
CA ALA A 228 -11.49 -0.18 3.05
C ALA A 228 -11.92 0.40 4.42
N ILE A 229 -11.44 -0.16 5.52
CA ILE A 229 -11.76 0.33 6.87
C ILE A 229 -10.92 1.57 7.23
N THR A 230 -9.69 1.68 6.71
CA THR A 230 -8.78 2.78 7.03
C THR A 230 -9.37 4.18 6.83
N PRO A 231 -10.01 4.55 5.71
CA PRO A 231 -10.60 5.88 5.55
C PRO A 231 -11.68 6.18 6.59
N PHE A 232 -12.51 5.21 6.97
CA PHE A 232 -13.51 5.38 8.03
C PHE A 232 -12.84 5.67 9.38
N SER A 233 -11.78 4.93 9.71
CA SER A 233 -10.97 5.18 10.90
C SER A 233 -10.47 6.63 10.94
N ARG A 234 -9.90 7.11 9.81
CA ARG A 234 -9.33 8.48 9.74
C ARG A 234 -10.39 9.59 9.84
N ILE A 235 -11.58 9.38 9.25
CA ILE A 235 -12.70 10.31 9.37
C ILE A 235 -13.23 10.30 10.82
N TYR A 236 -13.40 9.12 11.39
CA TYR A 236 -13.92 8.96 12.74
C TYR A 236 -13.01 9.58 13.81
N GLU A 237 -11.70 9.56 13.59
CA GLU A 237 -10.69 10.22 14.43
C GLU A 237 -10.51 11.72 14.13
N ASP A 238 -11.28 12.29 13.21
CA ASP A 238 -11.22 13.71 12.78
C ASP A 238 -9.85 14.10 12.19
N GLN A 239 -9.13 13.13 11.59
CA GLN A 239 -7.77 13.32 11.06
C GLN A 239 -7.75 13.69 9.57
N HIS A 240 -8.67 13.14 8.79
CA HIS A 240 -8.73 13.34 7.34
C HIS A 240 -10.15 13.54 6.85
N TRP A 241 -10.29 14.35 5.81
CA TRP A 241 -11.51 14.51 5.05
C TRP A 241 -11.78 13.30 4.15
N VAL A 242 -13.05 13.08 3.76
CA VAL A 242 -13.45 12.00 2.81
C VAL A 242 -12.68 12.13 1.50
N SER A 243 -12.66 13.35 0.93
CA SER A 243 -11.95 13.67 -0.32
C SER A 243 -10.45 13.41 -0.24
N SER A 244 -9.83 13.68 0.92
CA SER A 244 -8.41 13.41 1.15
C SER A 244 -8.12 11.91 1.17
N ASN A 245 -9.01 11.12 1.79
CA ASN A 245 -8.89 9.67 1.83
C ASN A 245 -9.15 9.05 0.46
N PHE A 246 -10.12 9.55 -0.30
CA PHE A 246 -10.38 9.10 -1.67
C PHE A 246 -9.14 9.26 -2.56
N PHE A 247 -8.57 10.47 -2.59
CA PHE A 247 -7.37 10.73 -3.39
C PHE A 247 -6.18 9.87 -2.91
N GLY A 248 -5.97 9.79 -1.60
CA GLY A 248 -4.89 8.98 -1.02
C GLY A 248 -5.03 7.50 -1.38
N GLY A 249 -6.22 6.92 -1.26
CA GLY A 249 -6.47 5.52 -1.62
C GLY A 249 -6.23 5.24 -3.10
N ALA A 250 -6.72 6.11 -3.99
CA ALA A 250 -6.48 6.00 -5.42
C ALA A 250 -4.98 6.12 -5.76
N LEU A 251 -4.27 7.07 -5.14
CA LEU A 251 -2.83 7.22 -5.30
C LEU A 251 -2.07 5.94 -4.89
N GLY A 252 -2.36 5.43 -3.69
CA GLY A 252 -1.72 4.20 -3.20
C GLY A 252 -1.99 3.00 -4.09
N TYR A 253 -3.24 2.86 -4.56
CA TYR A 253 -3.63 1.81 -5.50
C TYR A 253 -2.84 1.90 -6.81
N PHE A 254 -2.88 3.04 -7.50
CA PHE A 254 -2.25 3.16 -8.82
C PHE A 254 -0.73 3.05 -8.79
N VAL A 255 -0.08 3.56 -7.73
CA VAL A 255 1.37 3.41 -7.58
C VAL A 255 1.75 1.95 -7.34
N ALA A 256 1.03 1.26 -6.45
CA ALA A 256 1.29 -0.14 -6.15
C ALA A 256 0.99 -1.05 -7.36
N ASP A 257 -0.11 -0.79 -8.07
CA ASP A 257 -0.49 -1.52 -9.28
C ASP A 257 0.58 -1.38 -10.38
N TRP A 258 1.08 -0.16 -10.58
CA TRP A 258 2.19 0.08 -11.52
C TRP A 258 3.47 -0.68 -11.12
N VAL A 259 3.82 -0.71 -9.83
CA VAL A 259 5.02 -1.43 -9.35
C VAL A 259 4.87 -2.93 -9.61
N VAL A 260 3.72 -3.50 -9.30
CA VAL A 260 3.47 -4.94 -9.54
C VAL A 260 3.47 -5.26 -11.03
N ASP A 261 2.78 -4.45 -11.86
CA ASP A 261 2.77 -4.62 -13.33
C ASP A 261 4.18 -4.61 -13.92
N LEU A 262 5.05 -3.72 -13.44
CA LEU A 262 6.43 -3.66 -13.90
C LEU A 262 7.19 -4.97 -13.63
N HIS A 263 6.96 -5.58 -12.47
CA HIS A 263 7.61 -6.85 -12.11
C HIS A 263 7.00 -8.04 -12.85
N GLU A 264 5.69 -8.09 -13.02
CA GLU A 264 5.01 -9.14 -13.80
C GLU A 264 5.45 -9.11 -15.27
N GLN A 265 5.58 -7.92 -15.88
CA GLN A 265 6.08 -7.79 -17.25
C GLN A 265 7.54 -8.24 -17.38
N ASN A 266 8.38 -7.93 -16.41
CA ASN A 266 9.77 -8.34 -16.40
C ASN A 266 9.91 -9.86 -16.19
N GLU A 267 9.02 -10.50 -15.45
CA GLU A 267 8.98 -11.95 -15.29
C GLU A 267 8.50 -12.66 -16.56
N SER A 268 7.50 -12.11 -17.25
CA SER A 268 6.93 -12.69 -18.48
C SER A 268 7.85 -12.60 -19.69
N ARG A 269 8.87 -11.75 -19.67
CA ARG A 269 9.84 -11.59 -20.78
C ARG A 269 10.89 -12.69 -20.86
N VAL A 270 11.06 -13.49 -19.81
CA VAL A 270 12.05 -14.58 -19.77
C VAL A 270 11.34 -15.91 -19.68
N HIS A 271 11.25 -16.61 -20.80
CA HIS A 271 10.75 -17.98 -20.83
C HIS A 271 11.88 -18.95 -21.19
N VAL A 272 12.12 -19.95 -20.35
CA VAL A 272 12.93 -21.11 -20.70
C VAL A 272 12.03 -22.12 -21.37
N SER A 273 12.13 -22.26 -22.69
CA SER A 273 11.20 -23.09 -23.48
C SER A 273 11.63 -24.56 -23.60
N SER A 274 12.88 -24.90 -23.30
CA SER A 274 13.34 -26.29 -23.20
C SER A 274 14.65 -26.42 -22.43
N ILE A 275 14.88 -27.60 -21.84
CA ILE A 275 16.12 -27.92 -21.12
C ILE A 275 17.18 -28.50 -22.08
N PHE A 276 16.77 -28.99 -23.28
CA PHE A 276 17.68 -29.53 -24.29
C PHE A 276 17.09 -29.39 -25.72
N PRO A 277 17.75 -28.68 -26.66
CA PRO A 277 18.76 -27.66 -26.39
C PRO A 277 18.19 -26.47 -25.63
N LEU A 278 19.02 -25.83 -24.80
CA LEU A 278 18.57 -24.66 -24.00
C LEU A 278 18.13 -23.54 -24.96
N THR A 279 16.85 -23.26 -24.98
CA THR A 279 16.31 -22.16 -25.80
C THR A 279 15.77 -21.09 -24.85
N ILE A 280 16.39 -19.92 -24.85
CA ILE A 280 15.93 -18.75 -24.12
C ILE A 280 15.25 -17.82 -25.12
N SER A 281 13.93 -17.61 -24.96
CA SER A 281 13.20 -16.64 -25.77
C SER A 281 13.10 -15.32 -24.98
N ILE A 282 13.59 -14.24 -25.57
CA ILE A 282 13.45 -12.89 -25.04
C ILE A 282 12.54 -12.14 -26.02
N THR A 283 11.35 -11.74 -25.56
CA THR A 283 10.48 -10.86 -26.35
C THR A 283 10.94 -9.42 -26.17
N LEU A 284 11.52 -8.86 -27.23
CA LEU A 284 11.87 -7.44 -27.30
C LEU A 284 10.65 -6.69 -27.86
N ASN A 285 10.07 -5.79 -27.07
CA ASN A 285 9.07 -4.80 -27.53
C ASN A 285 9.75 -3.46 -27.77
#